data_e6327a0fad733b34351bdf9de603f1cd
#
_entry.id   e6327a0fad733b34351bdf9de603f1cd
#
_cell.length_a   1.000
_cell.length_b   1.000
_cell.length_c   1.000
_cell.angle_alpha   90.00
_cell.angle_beta   90.00
_cell.angle_gamma   90.00
#
_symmetry.space_group_name_H-M   'P 1'
#
loop_
_entity.id
_entity.type
_entity.pdbx_description
1 polymer ?
#
loop_
_entity_poly.entity_id
_entity_poly.type
_entity_poly.pdbx_seq_one_letter_code
_entity_poly.pdbx_strand_id
1 'polypeptide(L)'
;MSLLATIRPSFAQASTELDTLNRVDEMGRKQGYWRFVAPATEKPGYPNGALVEEGRYTNSKRIGVWRRYWPNGKVMSEITYQMGRPKGAYKTYYPNGKVEEQGTWDLDRNTGKFQRWHPNGQLAQDFVFNTYGVRDGEQKYYHENGKLAVQVNIEEGKEDGALKRYTADGQLQQVAQFNDGVINAANSKYIRSVPKAEEVKVDPKAPAAPEVTAMETTNAVAFRENGYNTLYDRQLRISQQGEFVNGRLWDGKRYTYDANGILTRIQVYKGGRYAGDAVITPDDLK
;
A
#
# COMPACT_ATOMS: atom_id res chain seq x y z
N MET A 1 -58.84 38.97 -14.01
CA MET A 1 -58.53 37.71 -14.71
C MET A 1 -57.10 37.79 -15.15
N SER A 2 -56.19 37.13 -14.40
CA SER A 2 -54.75 37.12 -14.68
C SER A 2 -54.39 35.73 -15.20
N LEU A 3 -53.90 35.63 -16.43
CA LEU A 3 -53.42 34.40 -17.03
C LEU A 3 -52.00 34.13 -16.50
N LEU A 4 -51.87 33.11 -15.69
CA LEU A 4 -50.58 32.51 -15.34
C LEU A 4 -50.13 31.61 -16.50
N ALA A 5 -49.10 32.04 -17.23
CA ALA A 5 -48.42 31.22 -18.22
C ALA A 5 -47.47 30.26 -17.48
N THR A 6 -47.80 28.98 -17.48
CA THR A 6 -46.90 27.91 -16.99
C THR A 6 -45.80 27.66 -18.01
N ILE A 7 -44.58 28.11 -17.72
CA ILE A 7 -43.37 27.74 -18.46
C ILE A 7 -43.02 26.27 -18.08
N ARG A 8 -43.26 25.33 -18.99
CA ARG A 8 -42.75 23.98 -18.89
C ARG A 8 -41.26 23.99 -19.30
N PRO A 9 -40.33 23.44 -18.49
CA PRO A 9 -38.98 23.29 -18.97
C PRO A 9 -38.96 22.23 -20.08
N SER A 10 -38.53 22.65 -21.27
CA SER A 10 -38.21 21.75 -22.35
C SER A 10 -37.00 20.89 -21.95
N PHE A 11 -37.25 19.67 -21.56
CA PHE A 11 -36.19 18.66 -21.56
C PHE A 11 -35.82 18.43 -23.02
N ALA A 12 -34.66 18.95 -23.43
CA ALA A 12 -34.05 18.58 -24.69
C ALA A 12 -33.94 17.03 -24.71
N GLN A 13 -34.76 16.43 -25.57
CA GLN A 13 -34.59 15.01 -25.93
C GLN A 13 -33.17 14.86 -26.47
N ALA A 14 -32.29 14.27 -25.67
CA ALA A 14 -31.04 13.74 -26.17
C ALA A 14 -31.43 12.73 -27.26
N SER A 15 -31.13 13.04 -28.49
CA SER A 15 -31.28 12.14 -29.62
C SER A 15 -30.51 10.89 -29.29
N THR A 16 -31.23 9.78 -29.07
CA THR A 16 -30.66 8.43 -29.08
C THR A 16 -30.32 8.10 -30.54
N GLU A 17 -29.31 8.77 -31.11
CA GLU A 17 -28.55 8.18 -32.18
C GLU A 17 -27.98 6.89 -31.60
N LEU A 18 -28.42 5.77 -32.13
CA LEU A 18 -27.79 4.47 -31.91
C LEU A 18 -26.32 4.64 -32.28
N ASP A 19 -25.48 4.86 -31.28
CA ASP A 19 -24.03 5.04 -31.44
C ASP A 19 -23.51 3.79 -32.12
N THR A 20 -23.25 3.82 -33.42
CA THR A 20 -22.73 2.69 -34.18
C THR A 20 -21.38 2.34 -33.59
N LEU A 21 -21.28 1.12 -33.04
CA LEU A 21 -20.06 0.62 -32.40
C LEU A 21 -18.89 0.65 -33.37
N ASN A 22 -17.72 1.07 -32.90
CA ASN A 22 -16.44 1.01 -33.61
C ASN A 22 -16.43 1.76 -34.95
N ARG A 23 -17.11 2.90 -35.00
CA ARG A 23 -17.21 3.71 -36.21
C ARG A 23 -15.90 4.47 -36.50
N VAL A 24 -15.53 4.51 -37.78
CA VAL A 24 -14.53 5.45 -38.33
C VAL A 24 -15.20 6.44 -39.25
N ASP A 25 -14.68 7.67 -39.31
CA ASP A 25 -15.12 8.68 -40.30
C ASP A 25 -14.41 8.47 -41.65
N GLU A 26 -14.74 9.31 -42.62
CA GLU A 26 -14.18 9.27 -43.97
C GLU A 26 -12.65 9.46 -44.01
N MET A 27 -12.05 10.04 -42.97
CA MET A 27 -10.62 10.23 -42.82
C MET A 27 -9.95 9.05 -42.01
N GLY A 28 -10.68 7.97 -41.74
CA GLY A 28 -10.22 6.85 -40.97
C GLY A 28 -10.05 7.11 -39.46
N ARG A 29 -10.60 8.22 -38.94
CA ARG A 29 -10.50 8.57 -37.52
C ARG A 29 -11.59 7.88 -36.73
N LYS A 30 -11.26 7.32 -35.56
CA LYS A 30 -12.21 6.72 -34.62
C LYS A 30 -13.17 7.76 -34.07
N GLN A 31 -14.48 7.44 -34.10
CA GLN A 31 -15.56 8.29 -33.60
C GLN A 31 -16.55 7.46 -32.79
N GLY A 32 -17.21 8.09 -31.82
CA GLY A 32 -18.28 7.45 -31.04
C GLY A 32 -17.78 6.38 -30.06
N TYR A 33 -18.65 5.42 -29.75
CA TYR A 33 -18.37 4.38 -28.75
C TYR A 33 -17.60 3.20 -29.37
N TRP A 34 -16.56 2.74 -28.65
CA TRP A 34 -15.69 1.67 -29.08
C TRP A 34 -15.60 0.56 -28.05
N ARG A 35 -15.62 -0.69 -28.51
CA ARG A 35 -15.39 -1.88 -27.71
C ARG A 35 -14.29 -2.71 -28.35
N PHE A 36 -13.31 -3.07 -27.54
CA PHE A 36 -12.21 -3.95 -27.94
C PHE A 36 -12.38 -5.29 -27.27
N VAL A 37 -12.40 -6.36 -28.03
CA VAL A 37 -12.51 -7.72 -27.56
C VAL A 37 -11.21 -8.48 -27.79
N ALA A 38 -10.94 -9.49 -26.97
CA ALA A 38 -9.75 -10.30 -27.11
C ALA A 38 -9.84 -11.17 -28.37
N PRO A 39 -8.88 -11.07 -29.30
CA PRO A 39 -8.75 -12.02 -30.40
C PRO A 39 -8.29 -13.38 -29.86
N ALA A 40 -8.66 -14.45 -30.55
CA ALA A 40 -8.42 -15.84 -30.13
C ALA A 40 -6.94 -16.19 -29.83
N THR A 41 -5.98 -15.42 -30.36
CA THR A 41 -4.56 -15.77 -30.36
C THR A 41 -3.61 -14.71 -29.74
N GLU A 42 -4.08 -13.48 -29.48
CA GLU A 42 -3.16 -12.36 -29.23
C GLU A 42 -3.20 -11.80 -27.79
N LYS A 43 -4.12 -12.25 -26.94
CA LYS A 43 -4.18 -11.83 -25.53
C LYS A 43 -4.20 -13.02 -24.58
N PRO A 44 -3.04 -13.50 -24.14
CA PRO A 44 -2.96 -14.59 -23.18
C PRO A 44 -3.78 -14.31 -21.93
N GLY A 45 -4.58 -15.29 -21.51
CA GLY A 45 -5.39 -15.21 -20.30
C GLY A 45 -6.81 -14.67 -20.49
N TYR A 46 -7.15 -14.05 -21.63
CA TYR A 46 -8.53 -13.66 -21.93
C TYR A 46 -9.25 -14.74 -22.72
N PRO A 47 -10.51 -15.06 -22.36
CA PRO A 47 -11.36 -15.89 -23.24
C PRO A 47 -11.56 -15.20 -24.59
N ASN A 48 -11.66 -15.99 -25.67
CA ASN A 48 -11.94 -15.45 -26.98
C ASN A 48 -13.25 -14.64 -26.99
N GLY A 49 -13.22 -13.42 -27.54
CA GLY A 49 -14.36 -12.52 -27.57
C GLY A 49 -14.63 -11.79 -26.24
N ALA A 50 -13.84 -12.03 -25.20
CA ALA A 50 -13.99 -11.30 -23.95
C ALA A 50 -13.72 -9.82 -24.14
N LEU A 51 -14.55 -8.96 -23.52
CA LEU A 51 -14.35 -7.52 -23.51
C LEU A 51 -13.08 -7.15 -22.77
N VAL A 52 -12.19 -6.42 -23.44
CA VAL A 52 -10.91 -5.97 -22.90
C VAL A 52 -10.96 -4.51 -22.48
N GLU A 53 -11.54 -3.67 -23.32
CA GLU A 53 -11.56 -2.23 -23.12
C GLU A 53 -12.74 -1.61 -23.90
N GLU A 54 -13.32 -0.54 -23.34
CA GLU A 54 -14.37 0.23 -24.01
C GLU A 54 -14.33 1.71 -23.59
N GLY A 55 -14.86 2.57 -24.45
CA GLY A 55 -14.96 4.01 -24.22
C GLY A 55 -15.29 4.78 -25.48
N ARG A 56 -15.23 6.11 -25.40
CA ARG A 56 -15.55 6.98 -26.50
C ARG A 56 -14.32 7.61 -27.13
N TYR A 57 -14.35 7.72 -28.46
CA TYR A 57 -13.41 8.50 -29.25
C TYR A 57 -14.07 9.73 -29.88
N THR A 58 -13.28 10.77 -30.01
CA THR A 58 -13.52 11.90 -30.91
C THR A 58 -12.23 12.15 -31.67
N ASN A 59 -12.28 12.08 -33.00
CA ASN A 59 -11.13 12.25 -33.89
C ASN A 59 -9.91 11.40 -33.43
N SER A 60 -10.11 10.12 -33.18
CA SER A 60 -9.12 9.17 -32.67
C SER A 60 -8.53 9.50 -31.30
N LYS A 61 -9.06 10.47 -30.58
CA LYS A 61 -8.65 10.82 -29.20
C LYS A 61 -9.66 10.28 -28.21
N ARG A 62 -9.20 9.60 -27.17
CA ARG A 62 -10.06 9.13 -26.07
C ARG A 62 -10.70 10.31 -25.35
N ILE A 63 -12.00 10.20 -25.06
CA ILE A 63 -12.77 11.17 -24.28
C ILE A 63 -13.67 10.45 -23.28
N GLY A 64 -14.00 11.14 -22.17
CA GLY A 64 -14.87 10.59 -21.14
C GLY A 64 -14.26 9.40 -20.41
N VAL A 65 -15.10 8.58 -19.80
CA VAL A 65 -14.64 7.42 -19.02
C VAL A 65 -14.32 6.25 -19.94
N TRP A 66 -13.13 5.73 -19.78
CA TRP A 66 -12.65 4.51 -20.42
C TRP A 66 -12.57 3.40 -19.39
N ARG A 67 -13.12 2.20 -19.73
CA ARG A 67 -13.11 1.00 -18.90
C ARG A 67 -12.19 -0.04 -19.49
N ARG A 68 -11.38 -0.64 -18.65
CA ARG A 68 -10.65 -1.88 -18.95
C ARG A 68 -11.18 -2.99 -18.06
N TYR A 69 -11.04 -4.22 -18.53
CA TYR A 69 -11.58 -5.38 -17.85
C TYR A 69 -10.50 -6.41 -17.58
N TRP A 70 -10.64 -7.14 -16.49
CA TRP A 70 -9.86 -8.32 -16.18
C TRP A 70 -10.32 -9.50 -17.06
N PRO A 71 -9.47 -10.58 -17.22
CA PRO A 71 -9.88 -11.78 -17.93
C PRO A 71 -11.15 -12.46 -17.40
N ASN A 72 -11.48 -12.26 -16.13
CA ASN A 72 -12.70 -12.76 -15.48
C ASN A 72 -13.93 -11.87 -15.73
N GLY A 73 -13.82 -10.87 -16.60
CA GLY A 73 -14.91 -9.95 -16.99
C GLY A 73 -15.20 -8.83 -16.00
N LYS A 74 -14.55 -8.78 -14.84
CA LYS A 74 -14.70 -7.67 -13.90
C LYS A 74 -13.93 -6.44 -14.36
N VAL A 75 -14.42 -5.27 -14.01
CA VAL A 75 -13.74 -4.01 -14.32
C VAL A 75 -12.35 -4.01 -13.67
N MET A 76 -11.31 -3.68 -14.43
CA MET A 76 -9.93 -3.47 -14.00
C MET A 76 -9.67 -2.01 -13.68
N SER A 77 -10.15 -1.11 -14.55
CA SER A 77 -9.98 0.34 -14.36
C SER A 77 -11.07 1.15 -15.04
N GLU A 78 -11.36 2.30 -14.47
CA GLU A 78 -12.15 3.39 -15.04
C GLU A 78 -11.30 4.65 -15.02
N ILE A 79 -10.97 5.19 -16.19
CA ILE A 79 -10.10 6.35 -16.33
C ILE A 79 -10.78 7.41 -17.17
N THR A 80 -10.84 8.62 -16.66
CA THR A 80 -11.39 9.77 -17.43
C THR A 80 -10.32 10.36 -18.33
N TYR A 81 -10.66 10.51 -19.60
CA TYR A 81 -9.80 11.09 -20.62
C TYR A 81 -10.36 12.41 -21.16
N GLN A 82 -9.47 13.36 -21.41
CA GLN A 82 -9.75 14.57 -22.15
C GLN A 82 -8.74 14.70 -23.30
N MET A 83 -9.22 14.77 -24.53
CA MET A 83 -8.39 14.90 -25.73
C MET A 83 -7.25 13.90 -25.84
N GLY A 84 -7.49 12.64 -25.43
CA GLY A 84 -6.54 11.53 -25.49
C GLY A 84 -5.61 11.39 -24.29
N ARG A 85 -5.67 12.29 -23.31
CA ARG A 85 -4.83 12.25 -22.09
C ARG A 85 -5.68 11.96 -20.85
N PRO A 86 -5.17 11.20 -19.89
CA PRO A 86 -5.82 11.01 -18.59
C PRO A 86 -5.98 12.38 -17.91
N LYS A 87 -7.23 12.75 -17.65
CA LYS A 87 -7.56 13.98 -16.91
C LYS A 87 -8.94 13.85 -16.29
N GLY A 88 -9.01 13.89 -14.98
CA GLY A 88 -10.23 13.70 -14.21
C GLY A 88 -10.15 12.51 -13.28
N ALA A 89 -11.29 12.08 -12.75
CA ALA A 89 -11.39 10.97 -11.83
C ALA A 89 -10.96 9.64 -12.45
N TYR A 90 -10.30 8.81 -11.66
CA TYR A 90 -9.99 7.43 -12.01
C TYR A 90 -10.24 6.48 -10.85
N LYS A 91 -10.46 5.21 -11.18
CA LYS A 91 -10.50 4.07 -10.25
C LYS A 91 -9.82 2.87 -10.87
N THR A 92 -9.11 2.10 -10.04
CA THR A 92 -8.66 0.76 -10.37
C THR A 92 -9.27 -0.25 -9.41
N TYR A 93 -9.31 -1.50 -9.85
CA TYR A 93 -9.96 -2.58 -9.10
C TYR A 93 -9.09 -3.82 -9.11
N TYR A 94 -9.07 -4.53 -8.02
CA TYR A 94 -8.51 -5.87 -7.92
C TYR A 94 -9.30 -6.88 -8.77
N PRO A 95 -8.70 -8.03 -9.14
CA PRO A 95 -9.43 -9.09 -9.85
C PRO A 95 -10.64 -9.65 -9.09
N ASN A 96 -10.71 -9.48 -7.76
CA ASN A 96 -11.89 -9.81 -6.96
C ASN A 96 -13.04 -8.80 -7.12
N GLY A 97 -12.80 -7.65 -7.78
CA GLY A 97 -13.76 -6.58 -8.04
C GLY A 97 -13.84 -5.50 -6.96
N LYS A 98 -13.06 -5.61 -5.88
CA LYS A 98 -12.95 -4.52 -4.90
C LYS A 98 -12.10 -3.39 -5.45
N VAL A 99 -12.38 -2.17 -5.02
CA VAL A 99 -11.57 -1.01 -5.38
C VAL A 99 -10.14 -1.22 -4.86
N GLU A 100 -9.15 -0.98 -5.71
CA GLU A 100 -7.74 -0.96 -5.38
C GLU A 100 -7.27 0.47 -5.11
N GLU A 101 -7.60 1.39 -6.02
CA GLU A 101 -7.12 2.75 -5.96
C GLU A 101 -8.15 3.71 -6.57
N GLN A 102 -8.25 4.92 -6.04
CA GLN A 102 -8.98 6.02 -6.67
C GLN A 102 -8.30 7.35 -6.42
N GLY A 103 -8.49 8.26 -7.36
CA GLY A 103 -7.95 9.60 -7.28
C GLY A 103 -8.41 10.46 -8.45
N THR A 104 -7.69 11.56 -8.64
CA THR A 104 -7.86 12.45 -9.77
C THR A 104 -6.54 12.66 -10.46
N TRP A 105 -6.51 12.50 -11.79
CA TRP A 105 -5.34 12.83 -12.60
C TRP A 105 -5.50 14.18 -13.28
N ASP A 106 -4.41 14.90 -13.34
CA ASP A 106 -4.22 16.02 -14.25
C ASP A 106 -2.96 15.75 -15.08
N LEU A 107 -3.17 15.33 -16.35
CA LEU A 107 -2.11 15.03 -17.30
C LEU A 107 -1.04 14.06 -16.73
N ASP A 108 -1.48 12.86 -16.33
CA ASP A 108 -0.64 11.77 -15.79
C ASP A 108 -0.07 12.00 -14.38
N ARG A 109 -0.53 13.03 -13.64
CA ARG A 109 -0.17 13.29 -12.25
C ARG A 109 -1.38 13.16 -11.34
N ASN A 110 -1.20 12.60 -10.16
CA ASN A 110 -2.24 12.65 -9.13
C ASN A 110 -2.39 14.08 -8.60
N THR A 111 -3.62 14.51 -8.38
CA THR A 111 -3.96 15.80 -7.76
C THR A 111 -5.09 15.61 -6.77
N GLY A 112 -5.09 16.40 -5.69
CA GLY A 112 -6.12 16.31 -4.66
C GLY A 112 -6.07 14.99 -3.89
N LYS A 113 -7.22 14.49 -3.51
CA LYS A 113 -7.34 13.30 -2.68
C LYS A 113 -7.05 12.03 -3.47
N PHE A 114 -6.22 11.17 -2.88
CA PHE A 114 -5.86 9.84 -3.36
C PHE A 114 -6.13 8.82 -2.27
N GLN A 115 -6.72 7.69 -2.62
CA GLN A 115 -6.98 6.59 -1.69
C GLN A 115 -6.64 5.26 -2.34
N ARG A 116 -6.03 4.36 -1.56
CA ARG A 116 -5.75 2.98 -1.95
C ARG A 116 -6.26 2.03 -0.88
N TRP A 117 -6.73 0.87 -1.29
CA TRP A 117 -7.26 -0.17 -0.42
C TRP A 117 -6.44 -1.45 -0.53
N HIS A 118 -6.44 -2.22 0.52
CA HIS A 118 -5.95 -3.60 0.52
C HIS A 118 -6.92 -4.52 -0.23
N PRO A 119 -6.48 -5.71 -0.72
CA PRO A 119 -7.36 -6.67 -1.39
C PRO A 119 -8.55 -7.15 -0.55
N ASN A 120 -8.46 -7.05 0.79
CA ASN A 120 -9.55 -7.33 1.70
C ASN A 120 -10.61 -6.21 1.73
N GLY A 121 -10.33 -5.04 1.14
CA GLY A 121 -11.20 -3.87 1.05
C GLY A 121 -11.04 -2.85 2.17
N GLN A 122 -10.10 -3.07 3.10
CA GLN A 122 -9.74 -2.06 4.11
C GLN A 122 -8.87 -0.96 3.47
N LEU A 123 -9.03 0.28 3.93
CA LEU A 123 -8.21 1.39 3.47
C LEU A 123 -6.74 1.11 3.76
N ALA A 124 -5.86 1.33 2.77
CA ALA A 124 -4.41 1.14 2.89
C ALA A 124 -3.66 2.48 2.93
N GLN A 125 -4.10 3.45 2.11
CA GLN A 125 -3.47 4.77 2.00
C GLN A 125 -4.53 5.84 1.81
N ASP A 126 -4.37 6.98 2.49
CA ASP A 126 -5.18 8.18 2.33
C ASP A 126 -4.23 9.38 2.23
N PHE A 127 -4.07 9.91 1.02
CA PHE A 127 -3.08 10.91 0.68
C PHE A 127 -3.72 12.14 0.08
N VAL A 128 -2.98 13.23 0.13
CA VAL A 128 -3.30 14.46 -0.59
C VAL A 128 -2.11 14.82 -1.46
N PHE A 129 -2.40 15.24 -2.70
CA PHE A 129 -1.43 15.76 -3.66
C PHE A 129 -1.78 17.20 -4.01
N ASN A 130 -0.78 18.05 -4.13
CA ASN A 130 -0.98 19.41 -4.65
C ASN A 130 -1.16 19.39 -6.18
N THR A 131 -1.36 20.55 -6.78
CA THR A 131 -1.58 20.69 -8.24
C THR A 131 -0.36 20.32 -9.10
N TYR A 132 0.82 20.22 -8.48
CA TYR A 132 2.07 19.79 -9.16
C TYR A 132 2.28 18.28 -9.10
N GLY A 133 1.38 17.53 -8.44
CA GLY A 133 1.50 16.09 -8.28
C GLY A 133 2.46 15.67 -7.15
N VAL A 134 2.80 16.58 -6.28
CA VAL A 134 3.65 16.34 -5.11
C VAL A 134 2.75 16.08 -3.91
N ARG A 135 3.10 15.10 -3.06
CA ARG A 135 2.37 14.87 -1.80
C ARG A 135 2.46 16.12 -0.93
N ASP A 136 1.33 16.53 -0.38
CA ASP A 136 1.22 17.74 0.41
C ASP A 136 0.06 17.61 1.42
N GLY A 137 0.27 18.02 2.68
CA GLY A 137 -0.67 17.81 3.76
C GLY A 137 -0.55 16.44 4.44
N GLU A 138 -1.57 16.05 5.17
CA GLU A 138 -1.58 14.83 5.97
C GLU A 138 -1.63 13.57 5.09
N GLN A 139 -0.73 12.62 5.36
CA GLN A 139 -0.65 11.33 4.71
C GLN A 139 -0.87 10.23 5.74
N LYS A 140 -1.72 9.28 5.43
CA LYS A 140 -2.05 8.16 6.31
C LYS A 140 -1.86 6.83 5.61
N TYR A 141 -1.26 5.90 6.33
CA TYR A 141 -1.15 4.49 5.96
C TYR A 141 -1.89 3.65 6.98
N TYR A 142 -2.48 2.55 6.53
CA TYR A 142 -3.25 1.65 7.38
C TYR A 142 -2.78 0.21 7.20
N HIS A 143 -2.83 -0.55 8.29
CA HIS A 143 -2.62 -1.99 8.28
C HIS A 143 -3.78 -2.71 7.57
N GLU A 144 -3.60 -3.97 7.16
CA GLU A 144 -4.64 -4.79 6.53
C GLU A 144 -5.89 -4.99 7.42
N ASN A 145 -5.76 -4.82 8.75
CA ASN A 145 -6.89 -4.84 9.68
C ASN A 145 -7.63 -3.49 9.78
N GLY A 146 -7.25 -2.49 8.97
CA GLY A 146 -7.87 -1.17 8.90
C GLY A 146 -7.41 -0.18 9.98
N LYS A 147 -6.54 -0.58 10.91
CA LYS A 147 -5.99 0.35 11.92
C LYS A 147 -4.88 1.20 11.33
N LEU A 148 -4.77 2.43 11.83
CA LEU A 148 -3.72 3.37 11.42
C LEU A 148 -2.33 2.77 11.66
N ALA A 149 -1.48 2.78 10.64
CA ALA A 149 -0.10 2.31 10.69
C ALA A 149 0.91 3.46 10.78
N VAL A 150 0.74 4.47 9.91
CA VAL A 150 1.59 5.66 9.88
C VAL A 150 0.73 6.89 9.60
N GLN A 151 1.05 7.97 10.29
CA GLN A 151 0.52 9.31 10.02
C GLN A 151 1.69 10.28 9.96
N VAL A 152 1.77 11.08 8.91
CA VAL A 152 2.81 12.08 8.73
C VAL A 152 2.24 13.27 7.97
N ASN A 153 2.71 14.47 8.30
CA ASN A 153 2.48 15.65 7.48
C ASN A 153 3.61 15.80 6.46
N ILE A 154 3.24 16.13 5.24
CA ILE A 154 4.16 16.42 4.14
C ILE A 154 3.94 17.87 3.74
N GLU A 155 5.01 18.62 3.62
CA GLU A 155 5.00 19.98 3.07
C GLU A 155 5.95 20.02 1.87
N GLU A 156 5.43 20.42 0.71
CA GLU A 156 6.17 20.45 -0.56
C GLU A 156 6.95 19.15 -0.89
N GLY A 157 6.37 17.99 -0.54
CA GLY A 157 6.95 16.67 -0.82
C GLY A 157 7.94 16.15 0.22
N LYS A 158 8.18 16.87 1.31
CA LYS A 158 9.08 16.49 2.40
C LYS A 158 8.30 16.30 3.70
N GLU A 159 8.75 15.39 4.55
CA GLU A 159 8.19 15.22 5.88
C GLU A 159 8.40 16.50 6.71
N ASP A 160 7.32 16.99 7.31
CA ASP A 160 7.36 18.12 8.24
C ASP A 160 6.51 17.85 9.47
N GLY A 161 7.04 18.16 10.67
CA GLY A 161 6.38 17.88 11.93
C GLY A 161 6.51 16.42 12.39
N ALA A 162 5.48 15.92 13.05
CA ALA A 162 5.50 14.61 13.70
C ALA A 162 5.06 13.49 12.76
N LEU A 163 5.96 12.54 12.49
CA LEU A 163 5.59 11.21 11.97
C LEU A 163 5.25 10.32 13.15
N LYS A 164 4.06 9.73 13.15
CA LYS A 164 3.61 8.75 14.14
C LYS A 164 3.48 7.38 13.49
N ARG A 165 4.03 6.36 14.13
CA ARG A 165 3.92 4.96 13.70
C ARG A 165 3.21 4.16 14.77
N TYR A 166 2.33 3.26 14.34
CA TYR A 166 1.51 2.42 15.19
C TYR A 166 1.68 0.95 14.83
N THR A 167 1.54 0.09 15.81
CA THR A 167 1.49 -1.37 15.62
C THR A 167 0.13 -1.80 15.04
N ALA A 168 0.03 -3.04 14.55
CA ALA A 168 -1.22 -3.57 14.00
C ALA A 168 -2.35 -3.69 15.04
N ASP A 169 -2.04 -3.75 16.33
CA ASP A 169 -3.02 -3.67 17.43
C ASP A 169 -3.40 -2.23 17.80
N GLY A 170 -2.75 -1.22 17.19
CA GLY A 170 -3.08 0.20 17.31
C GLY A 170 -2.31 0.95 18.39
N GLN A 171 -1.25 0.36 18.97
CA GLN A 171 -0.42 1.04 19.96
C GLN A 171 0.60 1.95 19.28
N LEU A 172 0.83 3.13 19.84
CA LEU A 172 1.84 4.06 19.34
C LEU A 172 3.25 3.46 19.56
N GLN A 173 4.00 3.30 18.47
CA GLN A 173 5.33 2.67 18.47
C GLN A 173 6.46 3.70 18.36
N GLN A 174 6.23 4.77 17.59
CA GLN A 174 7.26 5.77 17.33
C GLN A 174 6.62 7.13 17.09
N VAL A 175 7.29 8.17 17.58
CA VAL A 175 7.10 9.55 17.13
C VAL A 175 8.47 10.04 16.66
N ALA A 176 8.60 10.33 15.35
CA ALA A 176 9.78 10.97 14.78
C ALA A 176 9.42 12.40 14.41
N GLN A 177 10.26 13.36 14.79
CA GLN A 177 10.10 14.76 14.41
C GLN A 177 10.94 15.05 13.18
N PHE A 178 10.31 15.67 12.20
CA PHE A 178 10.97 16.11 10.97
C PHE A 178 10.87 17.63 10.84
N ASN A 179 11.86 18.21 10.19
CA ASN A 179 11.87 19.60 9.77
C ASN A 179 12.45 19.64 8.35
N ASP A 180 11.64 19.99 7.36
CA ASP A 180 12.02 20.04 5.94
C ASP A 180 12.69 18.73 5.45
N GLY A 181 12.08 17.57 5.78
CA GLY A 181 12.57 16.24 5.42
C GLY A 181 13.74 15.70 6.26
N VAL A 182 14.26 16.50 7.21
CA VAL A 182 15.38 16.09 8.07
C VAL A 182 14.86 15.67 9.45
N ILE A 183 15.23 14.45 9.88
CA ILE A 183 14.84 13.96 11.20
C ILE A 183 15.54 14.74 12.32
N ASN A 184 14.76 15.21 13.29
CA ASN A 184 15.25 15.75 14.54
C ASN A 184 15.33 14.65 15.59
N ALA A 185 16.51 14.03 15.73
CA ALA A 185 16.72 12.91 16.64
C ALA A 185 16.48 13.28 18.11
N ALA A 186 16.75 14.52 18.52
CA ALA A 186 16.59 14.98 19.91
C ALA A 186 15.12 15.01 20.34
N ASN A 187 14.21 15.29 19.40
CA ASN A 187 12.77 15.37 19.62
C ASN A 187 12.02 14.12 19.17
N SER A 188 12.75 13.11 18.68
CA SER A 188 12.16 11.83 18.24
C SER A 188 12.16 10.82 19.39
N LYS A 189 11.07 10.08 19.55
CA LYS A 189 10.91 9.07 20.60
C LYS A 189 10.48 7.73 20.00
N TYR A 190 11.22 6.69 20.32
CA TYR A 190 10.72 5.32 20.21
C TYR A 190 9.91 5.03 21.48
N ILE A 191 8.62 4.80 21.29
CA ILE A 191 7.75 4.33 22.37
C ILE A 191 7.77 2.81 22.24
N ARG A 192 8.48 2.18 23.17
CA ARG A 192 8.45 0.74 23.27
C ARG A 192 7.01 0.33 23.60
N SER A 193 6.21 -0.01 22.59
CA SER A 193 5.02 -0.80 22.86
C SER A 193 5.53 -2.16 23.33
N VAL A 194 5.53 -2.36 24.65
CA VAL A 194 5.54 -3.73 25.15
C VAL A 194 4.24 -4.30 24.57
N PRO A 195 4.29 -5.29 23.66
CA PRO A 195 3.08 -5.99 23.30
C PRO A 195 2.43 -6.37 24.63
N LYS A 196 1.12 -6.11 24.79
CA LYS A 196 0.38 -6.68 25.92
C LYS A 196 0.58 -8.17 25.74
N ALA A 197 1.58 -8.70 26.44
CA ALA A 197 1.94 -10.09 26.38
C ALA A 197 0.65 -10.84 26.73
N GLU A 198 0.08 -11.58 25.79
CA GLU A 198 -0.47 -12.84 26.21
C GLU A 198 0.63 -13.42 27.10
N GLU A 199 0.35 -13.62 28.37
CA GLU A 199 1.28 -14.24 29.30
C GLU A 199 1.62 -15.62 28.70
N VAL A 200 2.64 -15.64 27.85
CA VAL A 200 3.21 -16.90 27.39
C VAL A 200 3.77 -17.49 28.66
N LYS A 201 3.04 -18.45 29.23
CA LYS A 201 3.49 -19.22 30.38
C LYS A 201 4.72 -20.01 29.92
N VAL A 202 5.87 -19.39 30.08
CA VAL A 202 7.14 -20.02 29.75
C VAL A 202 7.34 -21.15 30.76
N ASP A 203 7.55 -22.36 30.28
CA ASP A 203 7.92 -23.49 31.12
C ASP A 203 9.23 -23.16 31.87
N PRO A 204 9.24 -23.15 33.21
CA PRO A 204 10.46 -22.87 33.98
C PRO A 204 11.61 -23.83 33.66
N LYS A 205 11.32 -24.99 33.06
CA LYS A 205 12.31 -25.99 32.61
C LYS A 205 12.73 -25.81 31.15
N ALA A 206 12.12 -24.87 30.41
CA ALA A 206 12.51 -24.61 29.02
C ALA A 206 13.99 -24.22 28.93
N PRO A 207 14.67 -24.58 27.82
CA PRO A 207 16.07 -24.23 27.62
C PRO A 207 16.32 -22.72 27.76
N ALA A 208 17.41 -22.37 28.47
CA ALA A 208 17.87 -20.99 28.53
C ALA A 208 18.35 -20.52 27.16
N ALA A 209 18.25 -19.21 26.92
CA ALA A 209 18.79 -18.59 25.72
C ALA A 209 20.32 -18.83 25.65
N PRO A 210 20.89 -19.14 24.49
CA PRO A 210 22.32 -19.27 24.31
C PRO A 210 23.04 -17.96 24.62
N GLU A 211 24.31 -18.08 25.02
CA GLU A 211 25.19 -16.92 25.12
C GLU A 211 25.52 -16.36 23.75
N VAL A 212 25.81 -15.06 23.71
CA VAL A 212 26.31 -14.41 22.49
C VAL A 212 27.69 -14.95 22.17
N THR A 213 27.88 -15.40 20.94
CA THR A 213 29.16 -15.98 20.53
C THR A 213 30.06 -14.92 19.90
N ALA A 214 31.37 -15.17 19.87
CA ALA A 214 32.36 -14.31 19.19
C ALA A 214 32.12 -14.19 17.64
N MET A 215 31.18 -15.00 17.10
CA MET A 215 30.79 -14.93 15.69
C MET A 215 29.63 -13.94 15.40
N GLU A 216 29.01 -13.44 16.46
CA GLU A 216 27.89 -12.49 16.34
C GLU A 216 28.40 -11.09 16.64
N THR A 217 28.09 -10.16 15.77
CA THR A 217 28.52 -8.77 15.86
C THR A 217 27.31 -7.84 15.85
N THR A 218 27.49 -6.62 16.37
CA THR A 218 26.52 -5.55 16.21
C THR A 218 26.89 -4.69 15.01
N ASN A 219 25.90 -4.15 14.31
CA ASN A 219 26.13 -3.21 13.21
C ASN A 219 26.39 -1.81 13.79
N ALA A 220 27.64 -1.34 13.75
CA ALA A 220 28.08 0.00 14.13
C ALA A 220 27.98 0.43 15.61
N VAL A 221 27.44 -0.38 16.49
CA VAL A 221 27.33 -0.06 17.94
C VAL A 221 27.89 -1.23 18.76
N ALA A 222 28.66 -0.94 19.81
CA ALA A 222 29.19 -1.97 20.69
C ALA A 222 28.03 -2.78 21.33
N PHE A 223 28.20 -4.10 21.40
CA PHE A 223 27.27 -4.98 22.10
C PHE A 223 27.12 -4.54 23.57
N ARG A 224 25.89 -4.42 24.01
CA ARG A 224 25.54 -4.10 25.40
C ARG A 224 25.05 -5.37 26.09
N GLU A 225 25.74 -5.81 27.11
CA GLU A 225 25.36 -6.98 27.89
C GLU A 225 23.95 -6.86 28.51
N ASN A 226 23.51 -5.63 28.76
CA ASN A 226 22.17 -5.31 29.24
C ASN A 226 21.54 -4.26 28.34
N GLY A 227 20.35 -4.56 27.81
CA GLY A 227 19.59 -3.68 26.93
C GLY A 227 19.32 -4.28 25.55
N TYR A 228 18.68 -3.48 24.68
CA TYR A 228 18.28 -3.93 23.35
C TYR A 228 19.47 -3.97 22.39
N ASN A 229 19.63 -5.12 21.70
CA ASN A 229 20.62 -5.31 20.64
C ASN A 229 20.00 -6.00 19.43
N THR A 230 20.59 -5.73 18.27
CA THR A 230 20.45 -6.56 17.07
C THR A 230 21.82 -7.11 16.74
N LEU A 231 21.96 -8.42 16.76
CA LEU A 231 23.19 -9.13 16.44
C LEU A 231 23.11 -9.71 15.04
N TYR A 232 24.23 -9.76 14.38
CA TYR A 232 24.36 -10.25 13.01
C TYR A 232 25.37 -11.39 12.97
N ASP A 233 25.14 -12.36 12.10
CA ASP A 233 26.11 -13.42 11.79
C ASP A 233 27.23 -12.89 10.86
N ARG A 234 28.17 -13.78 10.50
CA ARG A 234 29.30 -13.43 9.62
C ARG A 234 28.87 -12.99 8.22
N GLN A 235 27.67 -13.32 7.78
CA GLN A 235 27.08 -12.94 6.51
C GLN A 235 26.19 -11.69 6.62
N LEU A 236 26.26 -10.97 7.75
CA LEU A 236 25.49 -9.76 8.05
C LEU A 236 23.96 -9.98 8.08
N ARG A 237 23.49 -11.20 8.35
CA ARG A 237 22.07 -11.50 8.55
C ARG A 237 21.76 -11.41 10.04
N ILE A 238 20.54 -11.01 10.40
CA ILE A 238 20.14 -10.91 11.81
C ILE A 238 20.18 -12.31 12.44
N SER A 239 21.02 -12.50 13.46
CA SER A 239 21.12 -13.74 14.24
C SER A 239 20.28 -13.71 15.50
N GLN A 240 20.27 -12.58 16.20
CA GLN A 240 19.45 -12.35 17.40
C GLN A 240 19.00 -10.90 17.47
N GLN A 241 17.78 -10.67 17.97
CA GLN A 241 17.26 -9.33 18.16
C GLN A 241 16.34 -9.27 19.38
N GLY A 242 16.59 -8.32 20.27
CA GLY A 242 15.75 -8.12 21.47
C GLY A 242 16.52 -7.56 22.65
N GLU A 243 15.91 -7.70 23.83
CA GLU A 243 16.55 -7.35 25.10
C GLU A 243 17.51 -8.43 25.54
N PHE A 244 18.67 -8.00 26.00
CA PHE A 244 19.71 -8.84 26.61
C PHE A 244 19.85 -8.51 28.09
N VAL A 245 20.10 -9.52 28.90
CA VAL A 245 20.45 -9.42 30.31
C VAL A 245 21.65 -10.31 30.57
N ASN A 246 22.72 -9.73 31.10
CA ASN A 246 23.99 -10.41 31.36
C ASN A 246 24.52 -11.17 30.14
N GLY A 247 24.46 -10.51 28.96
CA GLY A 247 24.97 -11.07 27.72
C GLY A 247 24.10 -12.16 27.07
N ARG A 248 22.89 -12.43 27.57
CA ARG A 248 21.96 -13.43 27.03
C ARG A 248 20.68 -12.79 26.56
N LEU A 249 20.11 -13.30 25.48
CA LEU A 249 18.81 -12.84 24.96
C LEU A 249 17.73 -13.11 26.02
N TRP A 250 17.16 -12.04 26.58
CA TRP A 250 16.14 -12.11 27.62
C TRP A 250 14.73 -12.15 27.02
N ASP A 251 14.39 -11.14 26.22
CA ASP A 251 13.12 -11.05 25.49
C ASP A 251 13.39 -10.71 24.04
N GLY A 252 13.11 -11.65 23.11
CA GLY A 252 13.39 -11.39 21.71
C GLY A 252 13.32 -12.62 20.81
N LYS A 253 13.97 -12.51 19.67
CA LYS A 253 13.97 -13.54 18.61
C LYS A 253 15.41 -13.96 18.28
N ARG A 254 15.59 -15.25 17.99
CA ARG A 254 16.78 -15.82 17.39
C ARG A 254 16.43 -16.40 16.04
N TYR A 255 17.24 -16.09 15.04
CA TYR A 255 17.04 -16.48 13.66
C TYR A 255 18.04 -17.56 13.26
N THR A 256 17.59 -18.58 12.56
CA THR A 256 18.43 -19.67 12.05
C THR A 256 18.27 -19.78 10.54
N TYR A 257 19.38 -19.87 9.84
CA TYR A 257 19.43 -19.97 8.38
C TYR A 257 20.05 -21.30 7.96
N ASP A 258 19.66 -21.79 6.79
CA ASP A 258 20.30 -22.95 6.17
C ASP A 258 21.64 -22.57 5.49
N ALA A 259 22.30 -23.57 4.89
CA ALA A 259 23.57 -23.38 4.18
C ALA A 259 23.47 -22.45 2.96
N ASN A 260 22.26 -22.25 2.40
CA ASN A 260 21.98 -21.36 1.27
C ASN A 260 21.62 -19.95 1.74
N GLY A 261 21.54 -19.71 3.05
CA GLY A 261 21.17 -18.42 3.62
C GLY A 261 19.66 -18.19 3.74
N ILE A 262 18.84 -19.22 3.54
CA ILE A 262 17.39 -19.13 3.67
C ILE A 262 17.01 -19.24 5.15
N LEU A 263 16.20 -18.32 5.65
CA LEU A 263 15.66 -18.34 7.01
C LEU A 263 14.78 -19.59 7.21
N THR A 264 15.16 -20.46 8.15
CA THR A 264 14.46 -21.73 8.39
C THR A 264 13.73 -21.76 9.73
N ARG A 265 14.11 -20.89 10.68
CA ARG A 265 13.51 -20.91 12.01
C ARG A 265 13.64 -19.56 12.71
N ILE A 266 12.58 -19.17 13.41
CA ILE A 266 12.58 -18.03 14.32
C ILE A 266 12.17 -18.53 15.71
N GLN A 267 13.14 -18.58 16.63
CA GLN A 267 12.92 -18.96 18.03
C GLN A 267 12.59 -17.70 18.86
N VAL A 268 11.54 -17.77 19.64
CA VAL A 268 11.13 -16.69 20.57
C VAL A 268 11.63 -17.02 21.97
N TYR A 269 12.21 -16.02 22.63
CA TYR A 269 12.67 -16.10 24.01
C TYR A 269 11.92 -15.09 24.87
N LYS A 270 11.54 -15.50 26.09
CA LYS A 270 10.88 -14.68 27.10
C LYS A 270 11.48 -14.99 28.47
N GLY A 271 11.86 -13.94 29.23
CA GLY A 271 12.52 -14.13 30.51
C GLY A 271 13.79 -14.97 30.43
N GLY A 272 14.54 -14.87 29.32
CA GLY A 272 15.77 -15.65 29.08
C GLY A 272 15.56 -17.14 28.75
N ARG A 273 14.31 -17.56 28.48
CA ARG A 273 13.96 -18.95 28.17
C ARG A 273 13.21 -19.08 26.85
N TYR A 274 13.40 -20.21 26.18
CA TYR A 274 12.69 -20.52 24.95
C TYR A 274 11.17 -20.60 25.18
N ALA A 275 10.42 -19.83 24.41
CA ALA A 275 8.97 -19.70 24.53
C ALA A 275 8.20 -20.33 23.36
N GLY A 276 8.89 -20.74 22.29
CA GLY A 276 8.29 -21.35 21.10
C GLY A 276 8.91 -20.82 19.82
N ASP A 277 8.42 -21.32 18.68
CA ASP A 277 8.81 -20.85 17.37
C ASP A 277 7.76 -19.86 16.84
N ALA A 278 8.21 -18.78 16.20
CA ALA A 278 7.34 -17.89 15.45
C ALA A 278 7.14 -18.41 14.01
N VAL A 279 5.99 -18.08 13.45
CA VAL A 279 5.73 -18.35 12.03
C VAL A 279 6.60 -17.39 11.20
N ILE A 280 7.33 -17.94 10.22
CA ILE A 280 8.10 -17.15 9.27
C ILE A 280 7.09 -16.49 8.31
N THR A 281 7.14 -15.17 8.22
CA THR A 281 6.28 -14.37 7.34
C THR A 281 7.07 -13.87 6.12
N PRO A 282 6.40 -13.43 5.04
CA PRO A 282 7.09 -12.81 3.91
C PRO A 282 7.94 -11.60 4.27
N ASP A 283 7.64 -10.91 5.38
CA ASP A 283 8.42 -9.76 5.85
C ASP A 283 9.72 -10.18 6.54
N ASP A 284 9.80 -11.38 7.07
CA ASP A 284 11.02 -11.95 7.65
C ASP A 284 12.01 -12.46 6.58
N LEU A 285 11.58 -12.51 5.31
CA LEU A 285 12.35 -13.01 4.16
C LEU A 285 12.93 -11.91 3.27
N LYS A 286 12.73 -10.64 3.66
CA LYS A 286 13.28 -9.45 2.98
C LYS A 286 14.58 -9.06 3.68
#